data_20ae33e266a566a3b991a1632454c12d
#
_entry.id   20ae33e266a566a3b991a1632454c12d
#
_cell.length_a   1.000
_cell.length_b   1.000
_cell.length_c   1.000
_cell.angle_alpha   90.00
_cell.angle_beta   90.00
_cell.angle_gamma   90.00
#
_symmetry.space_group_name_H-M   'P 1'
#
loop_
_entity.id
_entity.type
_entity.pdbx_description
1 polymer ?
#
loop_
_entity_poly.entity_id
_entity_poly.type
_entity_poly.pdbx_seq_one_letter_code
_entity_poly.pdbx_strand_id
1 'polypeptide(L)'
;MRFIDMHLHTTASDGSCTPSEVCQLAIDRNLAAIAITDHDTVDGVADAITYADNWNSTLPPIQNSDSTNCSGFSDSSDHHIEVVPGIEMSAIYNGVEIHILGFYMDYKNPELISRLAAIKQARYDRNEQMCERFRADGIDMTMEKLQHGNPDTVVTRAHFARILIAEGVCRDMNQAFKKYLGKKCKYYIPTPVSYTHLRAHETKANL
;
A
#
# COMPACT_ATOMS: atom_id res chain seq x y z
N MET A 1 8.43 -18.45 -17.90
CA MET A 1 7.18 -18.12 -17.14
C MET A 1 7.50 -16.94 -16.24
N ARG A 2 6.74 -15.84 -16.33
CA ARG A 2 6.91 -14.66 -15.47
C ARG A 2 5.85 -14.67 -14.36
N PHE A 3 6.22 -14.20 -13.18
CA PHE A 3 5.33 -14.10 -12.03
C PHE A 3 4.68 -12.72 -11.94
N ILE A 4 3.68 -12.58 -11.09
CA ILE A 4 3.02 -11.33 -10.75
C ILE A 4 3.03 -11.17 -9.24
N ASP A 5 3.03 -9.91 -8.75
CA ASP A 5 2.84 -9.59 -7.35
C ASP A 5 1.73 -8.55 -7.21
N MET A 6 0.62 -8.95 -6.62
CA MET A 6 -0.60 -8.14 -6.56
C MET A 6 -0.82 -7.46 -5.19
N HIS A 7 0.21 -7.43 -4.32
CA HIS A 7 0.07 -6.81 -3.01
C HIS A 7 1.39 -6.17 -2.57
N LEU A 8 1.63 -4.95 -3.02
CA LEU A 8 2.86 -4.21 -2.74
C LEU A 8 2.54 -2.82 -2.15
N HIS A 9 3.36 -2.43 -1.18
CA HIS A 9 3.31 -1.12 -0.54
C HIS A 9 4.52 -0.29 -0.89
N THR A 10 4.31 1.01 -0.98
CA THR A 10 5.35 2.01 -1.25
C THR A 10 5.50 2.97 -0.07
N THR A 11 6.38 3.96 -0.22
CA THR A 11 6.50 5.06 0.76
C THR A 11 5.27 5.97 0.82
N ALA A 12 4.27 5.78 -0.05
CA ALA A 12 2.98 6.44 0.09
C ALA A 12 2.19 5.91 1.30
N SER A 13 2.47 4.67 1.74
CA SER A 13 2.01 4.13 3.01
C SER A 13 3.19 3.57 3.83
N ASP A 14 3.24 2.28 4.10
CA ASP A 14 4.24 1.69 4.98
C ASP A 14 5.28 0.81 4.27
N GLY A 15 5.37 0.89 2.96
CA GLY A 15 6.51 0.36 2.22
C GLY A 15 7.81 1.11 2.53
N SER A 16 8.93 0.51 2.21
CA SER A 16 10.26 1.10 2.40
C SER A 16 10.87 1.66 1.11
N CYS A 17 10.26 1.38 -0.03
CA CYS A 17 10.70 1.81 -1.35
C CYS A 17 9.69 2.79 -1.94
N THR A 18 10.17 3.77 -2.70
CA THR A 18 9.32 4.65 -3.51
C THR A 18 8.57 3.85 -4.58
N PRO A 19 7.48 4.37 -5.16
CA PRO A 19 6.78 3.71 -6.25
C PRO A 19 7.69 3.30 -7.40
N SER A 20 8.62 4.18 -7.79
CA SER A 20 9.59 3.93 -8.86
C SER A 20 10.59 2.82 -8.48
N GLU A 21 11.08 2.79 -7.24
CA GLU A 21 11.98 1.73 -6.76
C GLU A 21 11.27 0.37 -6.71
N VAL A 22 9.99 0.34 -6.33
CA VAL A 22 9.17 -0.89 -6.37
C VAL A 22 9.07 -1.40 -7.79
N CYS A 23 8.80 -0.53 -8.77
CA CYS A 23 8.78 -0.91 -10.19
C CYS A 23 10.15 -1.43 -10.66
N GLN A 24 11.25 -0.75 -10.32
CA GLN A 24 12.59 -1.22 -10.67
C GLN A 24 12.89 -2.59 -10.10
N LEU A 25 12.55 -2.82 -8.82
CA LEU A 25 12.71 -4.12 -8.18
C LEU A 25 11.88 -5.22 -8.85
N ALA A 26 10.69 -4.90 -9.34
CA ALA A 26 9.84 -5.84 -10.09
C ALA A 26 10.44 -6.18 -11.47
N ILE A 27 11.01 -5.19 -12.16
CA ILE A 27 11.73 -5.36 -13.42
C ILE A 27 12.95 -6.27 -13.21
N ASP A 28 13.77 -5.97 -12.20
CA ASP A 28 14.98 -6.74 -11.85
C ASP A 28 14.66 -8.20 -11.50
N ARG A 29 13.46 -8.45 -10.95
CA ARG A 29 12.95 -9.80 -10.66
C ARG A 29 12.17 -10.45 -11.79
N ASN A 30 12.13 -9.78 -12.94
CA ASN A 30 11.41 -10.26 -14.12
C ASN A 30 9.93 -10.57 -13.85
N LEU A 31 9.24 -9.71 -13.08
CA LEU A 31 7.80 -9.80 -12.87
C LEU A 31 7.06 -9.30 -14.13
N ALA A 32 5.92 -9.93 -14.45
CA ALA A 32 5.07 -9.53 -15.56
C ALA A 32 4.13 -8.38 -15.19
N ALA A 33 3.64 -8.39 -13.94
CA ALA A 33 2.78 -7.34 -13.42
C ALA A 33 2.96 -7.19 -11.91
N ILE A 34 2.68 -5.98 -11.43
CA ILE A 34 2.59 -5.67 -10.01
C ILE A 34 1.34 -4.84 -9.74
N ALA A 35 0.79 -4.92 -8.53
CA ALA A 35 -0.21 -3.97 -8.08
C ALA A 35 0.35 -3.12 -6.94
N ILE A 36 0.19 -1.80 -7.05
CA ILE A 36 0.45 -0.86 -5.95
C ILE A 36 -0.81 -0.77 -5.11
N THR A 37 -0.72 -1.25 -3.88
CA THR A 37 -1.87 -1.41 -2.98
C THR A 37 -1.61 -0.75 -1.63
N ASP A 38 -1.16 0.49 -1.65
CA ASP A 38 -0.88 1.26 -0.44
C ASP A 38 -2.11 1.39 0.48
N HIS A 39 -1.88 1.42 1.79
CA HIS A 39 -2.94 1.55 2.79
C HIS A 39 -3.70 2.88 2.67
N ASP A 40 -4.99 2.80 2.37
CA ASP A 40 -5.95 3.91 2.34
C ASP A 40 -5.49 5.13 1.50
N THR A 41 -4.64 4.90 0.51
CA THR A 41 -4.18 5.91 -0.45
C THR A 41 -3.92 5.32 -1.84
N VAL A 42 -3.99 6.17 -2.85
CA VAL A 42 -3.62 5.87 -4.24
C VAL A 42 -2.46 6.77 -4.72
N ASP A 43 -1.83 7.51 -3.81
CA ASP A 43 -0.83 8.52 -4.15
C ASP A 43 0.41 7.94 -4.87
N GLY A 44 0.78 6.69 -4.58
CA GLY A 44 1.89 6.00 -5.24
C GLY A 44 1.58 5.45 -6.64
N VAL A 45 0.30 5.36 -7.03
CA VAL A 45 -0.12 4.66 -8.25
C VAL A 45 0.35 5.36 -9.53
N ALA A 46 0.16 6.69 -9.59
CA ALA A 46 0.49 7.47 -10.79
C ALA A 46 2.00 7.43 -11.12
N ASP A 47 2.84 7.53 -10.09
CA ASP A 47 4.30 7.50 -10.25
C ASP A 47 4.78 6.12 -10.68
N ALA A 48 4.22 5.06 -10.12
CA ALA A 48 4.53 3.69 -10.51
C ALA A 48 4.14 3.41 -11.96
N ILE A 49 2.94 3.80 -12.39
CA ILE A 49 2.49 3.66 -13.78
C ILE A 49 3.41 4.44 -14.72
N THR A 50 3.70 5.70 -14.39
CA THR A 50 4.58 6.53 -15.20
C THR A 50 5.97 5.92 -15.35
N TYR A 51 6.52 5.36 -14.28
CA TYR A 51 7.81 4.67 -14.32
C TYR A 51 7.76 3.44 -15.23
N ALA A 52 6.74 2.60 -15.10
CA ALA A 52 6.57 1.40 -15.92
C ALA A 52 6.37 1.75 -17.41
N ASP A 53 5.57 2.76 -17.72
CA ASP A 53 5.34 3.23 -19.09
C ASP A 53 6.64 3.73 -19.74
N ASN A 54 7.44 4.49 -18.99
CA ASN A 54 8.75 4.96 -19.45
C ASN A 54 9.69 3.78 -19.73
N TRP A 55 9.77 2.79 -18.83
CA TRP A 55 10.54 1.57 -19.05
C TRP A 55 10.07 0.82 -20.29
N ASN A 56 8.77 0.54 -20.39
CA ASN A 56 8.17 -0.20 -21.49
C ASN A 56 8.40 0.48 -22.83
N SER A 57 8.46 1.81 -22.87
CA SER A 57 8.74 2.59 -24.10
C SER A 57 10.15 2.39 -24.64
N THR A 58 11.08 1.92 -23.81
CA THR A 58 12.46 1.61 -24.23
C THR A 58 12.59 0.23 -24.87
N LEU A 59 11.56 -0.61 -24.74
CA LEU A 59 11.56 -1.99 -25.20
C LEU A 59 10.92 -2.11 -26.61
N PRO A 60 11.26 -3.15 -27.38
CA PRO A 60 10.56 -3.43 -28.63
C PRO A 60 9.06 -3.63 -28.38
N PRO A 61 8.19 -3.19 -29.31
CA PRO A 61 6.75 -3.41 -29.16
C PRO A 61 6.42 -4.89 -29.03
N ILE A 62 5.45 -5.22 -28.17
CA ILE A 62 4.97 -6.60 -28.02
C ILE A 62 4.43 -7.08 -29.37
N GLN A 63 5.10 -8.06 -29.95
CA GLN A 63 4.60 -8.70 -31.18
C GLN A 63 3.48 -9.65 -30.76
N ASN A 64 2.24 -9.28 -31.07
CA ASN A 64 1.12 -10.22 -31.04
C ASN A 64 1.39 -11.29 -32.10
N SER A 65 1.99 -12.41 -31.72
CA SER A 65 2.06 -13.59 -32.60
C SER A 65 0.63 -14.09 -32.81
N ASP A 66 0.14 -13.93 -34.04
CA ASP A 66 -1.11 -14.54 -34.46
C ASP A 66 -1.17 -15.97 -34.01
N SER A 67 -2.28 -16.35 -33.40
CA SER A 67 -2.56 -17.57 -32.65
C SER A 67 -2.70 -18.83 -33.53
N THR A 68 -1.67 -19.22 -34.27
CA THR A 68 -1.71 -20.45 -35.05
C THR A 68 -0.53 -21.43 -34.90
N ASN A 69 0.44 -21.17 -34.01
CA ASN A 69 1.49 -22.15 -33.77
C ASN A 69 1.73 -22.36 -32.26
N CYS A 70 1.10 -23.39 -31.71
CA CYS A 70 1.31 -23.90 -30.35
C CYS A 70 2.62 -24.71 -30.17
N SER A 71 3.63 -24.46 -30.96
CA SER A 71 4.92 -25.16 -30.86
C SER A 71 6.07 -24.14 -30.77
N GLY A 72 6.38 -23.77 -29.56
CA GLY A 72 7.57 -23.01 -29.29
C GLY A 72 7.32 -22.07 -28.11
N PHE A 73 7.74 -22.48 -26.91
CA PHE A 73 8.07 -21.51 -25.86
C PHE A 73 9.19 -20.64 -26.43
N SER A 74 8.85 -19.57 -27.14
CA SER A 74 9.82 -18.54 -27.43
C SER A 74 10.27 -18.00 -26.07
N ASP A 75 11.55 -18.09 -25.83
CA ASP A 75 12.25 -17.34 -24.81
C ASP A 75 12.03 -15.86 -25.17
N SER A 76 10.85 -15.37 -24.82
CA SER A 76 10.48 -14.02 -25.14
C SER A 76 11.25 -13.14 -24.18
N SER A 77 12.19 -12.40 -24.73
CA SER A 77 12.79 -11.20 -24.16
C SER A 77 11.75 -10.10 -23.88
N ASP A 78 10.52 -10.46 -23.58
CA ASP A 78 9.47 -9.56 -23.17
C ASP A 78 9.68 -9.18 -21.70
N HIS A 79 10.33 -8.03 -21.50
CA HIS A 79 10.58 -7.44 -20.19
C HIS A 79 9.56 -6.34 -19.85
N HIS A 80 8.46 -6.22 -20.60
CA HIS A 80 7.40 -5.28 -20.27
C HIS A 80 6.79 -5.61 -18.91
N ILE A 81 6.46 -4.58 -18.15
CA ILE A 81 5.80 -4.72 -16.85
C ILE A 81 4.47 -3.98 -16.84
N GLU A 82 3.44 -4.60 -16.32
CA GLU A 82 2.16 -3.95 -16.05
C GLU A 82 2.11 -3.46 -14.60
N VAL A 83 1.67 -2.20 -14.38
CA VAL A 83 1.32 -1.71 -13.06
C VAL A 83 -0.19 -1.60 -12.94
N VAL A 84 -0.76 -2.45 -12.11
CA VAL A 84 -2.20 -2.47 -11.81
C VAL A 84 -2.49 -1.41 -10.75
N PRO A 85 -3.37 -0.42 -11.02
CA PRO A 85 -3.83 0.51 -10.00
C PRO A 85 -4.62 -0.23 -8.93
N GLY A 86 -4.13 -0.17 -7.69
CA GLY A 86 -4.71 -0.87 -6.56
C GLY A 86 -4.77 -0.01 -5.30
N ILE A 87 -5.37 -0.55 -4.27
CA ILE A 87 -5.45 0.01 -2.92
C ILE A 87 -5.66 -1.11 -1.91
N GLU A 88 -5.13 -0.96 -0.70
CA GLU A 88 -5.51 -1.74 0.46
C GLU A 88 -6.34 -0.88 1.42
N MET A 89 -7.62 -1.14 1.48
CA MET A 89 -8.53 -0.39 2.35
C MET A 89 -8.63 -1.05 3.72
N SER A 90 -8.38 -0.26 4.75
CA SER A 90 -8.61 -0.70 6.14
C SER A 90 -10.09 -0.67 6.46
N ALA A 91 -10.53 -1.82 6.91
CA ALA A 91 -11.93 -2.07 7.11
C ALA A 91 -12.21 -2.70 8.50
N ILE A 92 -13.44 -2.46 9.20
CA ILE A 92 -13.89 -3.14 10.42
C ILE A 92 -15.15 -3.96 10.12
N TYR A 93 -15.10 -5.22 10.20
CA TYR A 93 -16.26 -6.11 10.09
C TYR A 93 -16.49 -6.80 11.42
N ASN A 94 -17.69 -6.65 11.99
CA ASN A 94 -18.05 -7.22 13.29
C ASN A 94 -17.02 -6.91 14.42
N GLY A 95 -16.49 -5.69 14.46
CA GLY A 95 -15.49 -5.26 15.45
C GLY A 95 -14.06 -5.79 15.18
N VAL A 96 -13.85 -6.51 14.08
CA VAL A 96 -12.54 -7.00 13.63
C VAL A 96 -12.03 -6.12 12.50
N GLU A 97 -10.80 -5.63 12.62
CA GLU A 97 -10.11 -4.93 11.53
C GLU A 97 -9.73 -5.95 10.46
N ILE A 98 -10.17 -5.70 9.24
CA ILE A 98 -9.84 -6.47 8.05
C ILE A 98 -9.28 -5.53 6.99
N HIS A 99 -8.52 -6.07 6.05
CA HIS A 99 -7.99 -5.32 4.92
C HIS A 99 -8.59 -5.86 3.63
N ILE A 100 -9.01 -4.97 2.76
CA ILE A 100 -9.65 -5.31 1.48
C ILE A 100 -8.82 -4.74 0.36
N LEU A 101 -8.35 -5.61 -0.52
CA LEU A 101 -7.63 -5.20 -1.73
C LEU A 101 -8.63 -4.86 -2.84
N GLY A 102 -8.45 -3.68 -3.44
CA GLY A 102 -9.12 -3.26 -4.65
C GLY A 102 -8.13 -3.17 -5.80
N PHE A 103 -8.55 -3.58 -7.00
CA PHE A 103 -7.72 -3.55 -8.20
C PHE A 103 -8.45 -2.90 -9.37
N TYR A 104 -7.70 -2.42 -10.36
CA TYR A 104 -8.22 -1.81 -11.60
C TYR A 104 -9.21 -0.68 -11.34
N MET A 105 -8.98 0.08 -10.26
CA MET A 105 -9.84 1.21 -9.92
C MET A 105 -9.48 2.46 -10.71
N ASP A 106 -10.44 3.35 -10.86
CA ASP A 106 -10.18 4.70 -11.34
C ASP A 106 -9.56 5.53 -10.20
N TYR A 107 -8.22 5.44 -10.07
CA TYR A 107 -7.46 6.14 -9.04
C TYR A 107 -7.46 7.68 -9.20
N LYS A 108 -7.97 8.20 -10.33
CA LYS A 108 -8.16 9.63 -10.59
C LYS A 108 -9.58 10.11 -10.27
N ASN A 109 -10.47 9.22 -9.86
CA ASN A 109 -11.87 9.57 -9.54
C ASN A 109 -11.91 10.57 -8.37
N PRO A 110 -12.50 11.78 -8.58
CA PRO A 110 -12.52 12.82 -7.54
C PRO A 110 -13.26 12.43 -6.27
N GLU A 111 -14.32 11.60 -6.39
CA GLU A 111 -15.07 11.14 -5.22
C GLU A 111 -14.22 10.16 -4.39
N LEU A 112 -13.50 9.24 -5.04
CA LEU A 112 -12.57 8.34 -4.37
C LEU A 112 -11.48 9.14 -3.63
N ILE A 113 -10.82 10.08 -4.32
CA ILE A 113 -9.78 10.93 -3.75
C ILE A 113 -10.29 11.71 -2.54
N SER A 114 -11.49 12.31 -2.65
CA SER A 114 -12.09 13.05 -1.53
C SER A 114 -12.37 12.15 -0.32
N ARG A 115 -12.85 10.92 -0.53
CA ARG A 115 -13.10 9.95 0.53
C ARG A 115 -11.80 9.48 1.19
N LEU A 116 -10.77 9.22 0.39
CA LEU A 116 -9.45 8.84 0.91
C LEU A 116 -8.80 9.96 1.71
N ALA A 117 -8.95 11.22 1.29
CA ALA A 117 -8.47 12.37 2.05
C ALA A 117 -9.12 12.45 3.45
N ALA A 118 -10.43 12.18 3.55
CA ALA A 118 -11.11 12.15 4.84
C ALA A 118 -10.60 10.98 5.73
N ILE A 119 -10.34 9.82 5.15
CA ILE A 119 -9.76 8.66 5.87
C ILE A 119 -8.34 9.00 6.34
N LYS A 120 -7.52 9.60 5.48
CA LYS A 120 -6.16 10.04 5.78
C LYS A 120 -6.13 11.02 6.95
N GLN A 121 -7.03 12.01 6.95
CA GLN A 121 -7.16 12.96 8.06
C GLN A 121 -7.55 12.27 9.37
N ALA A 122 -8.55 11.40 9.35
CA ALA A 122 -8.97 10.65 10.54
C ALA A 122 -7.86 9.75 11.10
N ARG A 123 -7.02 9.18 10.21
CA ARG A 123 -5.80 8.44 10.61
C ARG A 123 -4.77 9.36 11.23
N TYR A 124 -4.55 10.54 10.66
CA TYR A 124 -3.63 11.53 11.21
C TYR A 124 -4.03 11.90 12.64
N ASP A 125 -5.28 12.28 12.85
CA ASP A 125 -5.80 12.67 14.17
C ASP A 125 -5.65 11.54 15.20
N ARG A 126 -5.95 10.31 14.79
CA ARG A 126 -5.76 9.12 15.63
C ARG A 126 -4.28 8.87 15.96
N ASN A 127 -3.40 9.02 14.98
CA ASN A 127 -1.97 8.80 15.17
C ASN A 127 -1.35 9.86 16.09
N GLU A 128 -1.78 11.12 15.99
CA GLU A 128 -1.32 12.18 16.91
C GLU A 128 -1.72 11.86 18.36
N GLN A 129 -2.95 11.40 18.59
CA GLN A 129 -3.37 10.94 19.92
C GLN A 129 -2.52 9.75 20.42
N MET A 130 -2.11 8.83 19.53
CA MET A 130 -1.18 7.76 19.89
C MET A 130 0.20 8.32 20.25
N CYS A 131 0.73 9.29 19.49
CA CYS A 131 1.97 9.98 19.79
C CYS A 131 1.93 10.65 21.17
N GLU A 132 0.84 11.33 21.51
CA GLU A 132 0.65 11.92 22.83
C GLU A 132 0.76 10.90 23.96
N ARG A 133 0.14 9.72 23.80
CA ARG A 133 0.24 8.64 24.78
C ARG A 133 1.68 8.12 24.94
N PHE A 134 2.43 8.00 23.86
CA PHE A 134 3.83 7.60 23.90
C PHE A 134 4.69 8.66 24.59
N ARG A 135 4.51 9.94 24.26
CA ARG A 135 5.23 11.06 24.90
C ARG A 135 4.95 11.17 26.40
N ALA A 136 3.71 10.90 26.83
CA ALA A 136 3.35 10.89 28.25
C ALA A 136 4.14 9.84 29.06
N ASP A 137 4.61 8.78 28.42
CA ASP A 137 5.47 7.75 29.04
C ASP A 137 6.96 7.96 28.73
N GLY A 138 7.36 9.13 28.22
CA GLY A 138 8.74 9.46 27.95
C GLY A 138 9.33 8.86 26.65
N ILE A 139 8.48 8.29 25.78
CA ILE A 139 8.89 7.80 24.46
C ILE A 139 8.69 8.92 23.44
N ASP A 140 9.78 9.40 22.85
CA ASP A 140 9.75 10.52 21.90
C ASP A 140 9.18 10.11 20.54
N MET A 141 7.85 10.15 20.45
CA MET A 141 7.08 9.78 19.26
C MET A 141 6.35 11.00 18.69
N THR A 142 6.62 11.34 17.43
CA THR A 142 6.00 12.47 16.73
C THR A 142 5.55 12.08 15.33
N MET A 143 4.57 12.78 14.78
CA MET A 143 4.13 12.57 13.39
C MET A 143 5.27 12.83 12.40
N GLU A 144 6.11 13.82 12.63
CA GLU A 144 7.28 14.11 11.79
C GLU A 144 8.23 12.90 11.68
N LYS A 145 8.55 12.27 12.82
CA LYS A 145 9.35 11.03 12.84
C LYS A 145 8.67 9.89 12.09
N LEU A 146 7.36 9.73 12.28
CA LEU A 146 6.59 8.67 11.65
C LEU A 146 6.49 8.83 10.13
N GLN A 147 6.42 10.07 9.65
CA GLN A 147 6.31 10.39 8.23
C GLN A 147 7.65 10.39 7.49
N HIS A 148 8.78 10.28 8.19
CA HIS A 148 10.12 10.27 7.60
C HIS A 148 10.38 11.41 6.60
N GLY A 149 9.87 12.60 6.87
CA GLY A 149 10.02 13.77 6.01
C GLY A 149 9.06 13.85 4.82
N ASN A 150 8.16 12.88 4.64
CA ASN A 150 7.09 12.98 3.65
C ASN A 150 5.73 13.14 4.35
N PRO A 151 5.18 14.39 4.42
CA PRO A 151 3.92 14.65 5.12
C PRO A 151 2.71 13.97 4.49
N ASP A 152 2.83 13.53 3.24
CA ASP A 152 1.76 12.85 2.50
C ASP A 152 1.67 11.36 2.79
N THR A 153 2.66 10.77 3.43
CA THR A 153 2.67 9.35 3.80
C THR A 153 1.50 9.00 4.72
N VAL A 154 0.75 7.95 4.37
CA VAL A 154 -0.27 7.37 5.25
C VAL A 154 0.40 6.55 6.35
N VAL A 155 0.47 7.12 7.54
CA VAL A 155 1.10 6.48 8.69
C VAL A 155 0.27 5.33 9.22
N THR A 156 0.87 4.14 9.26
CA THR A 156 0.31 2.91 9.85
C THR A 156 0.99 2.55 11.17
N ARG A 157 0.50 1.52 11.86
CA ARG A 157 1.15 1.02 13.08
C ARG A 157 2.56 0.46 12.83
N ALA A 158 2.88 0.08 11.59
CA ALA A 158 4.22 -0.39 11.23
C ALA A 158 5.28 0.72 11.39
N HIS A 159 4.93 1.98 11.11
CA HIS A 159 5.82 3.12 11.33
C HIS A 159 6.16 3.28 12.82
N PHE A 160 5.14 3.23 13.70
CA PHE A 160 5.37 3.25 15.16
C PHE A 160 6.31 2.12 15.59
N ALA A 161 6.07 0.90 15.08
CA ALA A 161 6.92 -0.24 15.41
C ALA A 161 8.38 -0.03 15.00
N ARG A 162 8.61 0.51 13.79
CA ARG A 162 9.97 0.82 13.31
C ARG A 162 10.69 1.83 14.21
N ILE A 163 10.00 2.89 14.65
CA ILE A 163 10.59 3.87 15.59
C ILE A 163 10.89 3.20 16.94
N LEU A 164 9.96 2.43 17.50
CA LEU A 164 10.19 1.72 18.76
C LEU A 164 11.39 0.77 18.70
N ILE A 165 11.63 0.16 17.54
CA ILE A 165 12.82 -0.70 17.32
C ILE A 165 14.07 0.16 17.17
N ALA A 166 14.02 1.23 16.39
CA ALA A 166 15.18 2.11 16.16
C ALA A 166 15.65 2.79 17.44
N GLU A 167 14.73 3.14 18.34
CA GLU A 167 15.04 3.74 19.65
C GLU A 167 15.34 2.68 20.74
N GLY A 168 15.39 1.39 20.39
CA GLY A 168 15.74 0.32 21.32
C GLY A 168 14.67 -0.04 22.35
N VAL A 169 13.45 0.51 22.20
CA VAL A 169 12.30 0.20 23.08
C VAL A 169 11.79 -1.22 22.84
N CYS A 170 11.88 -1.68 21.60
CA CYS A 170 11.54 -3.04 21.18
C CYS A 170 12.69 -3.66 20.37
N ARG A 171 12.82 -4.99 20.44
CA ARG A 171 13.81 -5.73 19.65
C ARG A 171 13.35 -6.06 18.22
N ASP A 172 12.05 -6.21 18.02
CA ASP A 172 11.45 -6.66 16.76
C ASP A 172 9.98 -6.23 16.63
N MET A 173 9.42 -6.37 15.41
CA MET A 173 8.04 -6.03 15.08
C MET A 173 7.02 -6.79 15.94
N ASN A 174 7.23 -8.08 16.18
CA ASN A 174 6.32 -8.90 16.99
C ASN A 174 6.21 -8.35 18.42
N GLN A 175 7.34 -7.96 19.02
CA GLN A 175 7.36 -7.37 20.35
C GLN A 175 6.65 -6.01 20.37
N ALA A 176 6.88 -5.17 19.35
CA ALA A 176 6.23 -3.87 19.22
C ALA A 176 4.70 -4.03 19.16
N PHE A 177 4.19 -4.90 18.30
CA PHE A 177 2.75 -5.16 18.20
C PHE A 177 2.17 -5.80 19.46
N LYS A 178 2.87 -6.76 20.06
CA LYS A 178 2.38 -7.46 21.26
C LYS A 178 2.31 -6.57 22.49
N LYS A 179 3.28 -5.67 22.70
CA LYS A 179 3.41 -4.87 23.92
C LYS A 179 2.87 -3.45 23.83
N TYR A 180 2.86 -2.84 22.61
CA TYR A 180 2.60 -1.41 22.45
C TYR A 180 1.44 -1.12 21.49
N LEU A 181 1.33 -1.84 20.37
CA LEU A 181 0.48 -1.45 19.25
C LEU A 181 -0.78 -2.33 19.04
N GLY A 182 -0.87 -3.43 19.78
CA GLY A 182 -2.02 -4.35 19.70
C GLY A 182 -3.28 -3.78 20.35
N LYS A 183 -4.46 -4.29 19.98
CA LYS A 183 -5.78 -3.81 20.43
C LYS A 183 -5.97 -3.72 21.95
N LYS A 184 -5.22 -4.49 22.73
CA LYS A 184 -5.28 -4.52 24.20
C LYS A 184 -4.20 -3.65 24.86
N CYS A 185 -3.36 -2.98 24.06
CA CYS A 185 -2.24 -2.18 24.57
C CYS A 185 -2.67 -0.76 24.93
N LYS A 186 -1.98 -0.15 25.90
CA LYS A 186 -2.24 1.20 26.42
C LYS A 186 -2.29 2.27 25.32
N TYR A 187 -1.42 2.16 24.32
CA TYR A 187 -1.26 3.17 23.28
C TYR A 187 -2.23 3.00 22.12
N TYR A 188 -2.91 1.86 22.04
CA TYR A 188 -3.82 1.59 20.94
C TYR A 188 -5.03 2.51 20.95
N ILE A 189 -5.31 3.11 19.81
CA ILE A 189 -6.54 3.83 19.49
C ILE A 189 -7.12 3.18 18.24
N PRO A 190 -8.40 2.79 18.24
CA PRO A 190 -9.05 2.22 17.06
C PRO A 190 -9.01 3.19 15.87
N THR A 191 -8.84 2.67 14.68
CA THR A 191 -8.99 3.48 13.48
C THR A 191 -10.47 3.86 13.31
N PRO A 192 -10.79 5.14 13.12
CA PRO A 192 -12.17 5.58 12.96
C PRO A 192 -12.69 5.30 11.54
N VAL A 193 -12.72 4.05 11.12
CA VAL A 193 -13.24 3.66 9.80
C VAL A 193 -14.64 3.07 9.98
N SER A 194 -15.64 3.77 9.47
CA SER A 194 -17.02 3.30 9.46
C SER A 194 -17.36 2.66 8.10
N TYR A 195 -17.86 1.41 8.16
CA TYR A 195 -18.12 0.52 6.99
C TYR A 195 -19.36 0.80 6.22
N THR A 196 -20.18 1.67 6.67
CA THR A 196 -21.52 1.85 6.09
C THR A 196 -21.50 2.29 4.62
N HIS A 197 -20.33 2.53 4.03
CA HIS A 197 -20.21 3.09 2.68
C HIS A 197 -19.44 2.23 1.66
N LEU A 198 -18.82 1.13 2.06
CA LEU A 198 -18.29 0.14 1.12
C LEU A 198 -19.42 -0.83 0.71
N ARG A 199 -20.43 -0.31 0.05
CA ARG A 199 -21.22 -1.14 -0.86
C ARG A 199 -20.31 -1.41 -2.05
N ALA A 200 -19.74 -2.61 -2.11
CA ALA A 200 -19.25 -3.13 -3.35
C ALA A 200 -20.33 -2.89 -4.41
N HIS A 201 -19.97 -2.25 -5.51
CA HIS A 201 -20.76 -2.32 -6.72
C HIS A 201 -20.62 -3.76 -7.21
N GLU A 202 -21.36 -4.67 -6.58
CA GLU A 202 -21.62 -5.96 -7.16
C GLU A 202 -22.38 -5.70 -8.44
N THR A 203 -21.69 -5.79 -9.55
CA THR A 203 -22.35 -5.84 -10.85
C THR A 203 -23.23 -7.09 -10.81
N LYS A 204 -24.54 -6.93 -11.06
CA LYS A 204 -25.56 -8.00 -11.18
C LYS A 204 -25.27 -9.02 -12.31
N ALA A 205 -24.02 -9.27 -12.62
CA ALA A 205 -23.61 -10.09 -13.75
C ALA A 205 -23.25 -11.55 -13.37
N ASN A 206 -23.28 -11.91 -12.07
CA ASN A 206 -22.94 -13.26 -11.63
C ASN A 206 -23.88 -13.75 -10.50
N LEU A 207 -25.15 -13.86 -10.83
CA LEU A 207 -26.09 -14.75 -10.13
C LEU A 207 -26.77 -15.65 -11.14
#